data_90240d8b0ff918d2f7c7bc4139f9f4bd
#
_entry.id   90240d8b0ff918d2f7c7bc4139f9f4bd
#
_cell.length_a   1.000
_cell.length_b   1.000
_cell.length_c   1.000
_cell.angle_alpha   90.00
_cell.angle_beta   90.00
_cell.angle_gamma   90.00
#
_symmetry.space_group_name_H-M   'P 1'
#
loop_
_entity.id
_entity.type
_entity.pdbx_description
1 polymer ?
#
loop_
_entity_poly.entity_id
_entity_poly.type
_entity_poly.pdbx_seq_one_letter_code
_entity_poly.pdbx_strand_id
1 'polypeptide(L)'
;MFGFRFIRTEPTKFVILVRNGRARRAGAGLAFWYFEPSSSIVVVPTASVNEPFIFPEVTADFQDVTVQGQVAFRVADPARTAALLNFTLAANGDYVSEDPQKLSQRLLDRVRVAMRAEVQALPLKEALSKGEALIGRVARVLGDDPIIRALGLEVLGLSLLAIKPKPETAKALEAGAREALLRQADEAIYARRNAAVEQERTIKENELATEIAVENKKRQVREAQMEAERSVKERQLQIRREEMTGNIGLEEQNKALVALASDNSRQEADAKAYGLTAMMKAFGGADPKVLQALASVGMEPANLMALAFRDLADNAAKIGQLNVSPDLLREMLQPQVRT
;
A
#
# COMPACT_ATOMS: atom_id res chain seq x y z
N MET A 1 47.59 4.14 -27.02
CA MET A 1 46.30 4.89 -26.97
C MET A 1 46.51 6.13 -26.13
N PHE A 2 46.17 7.30 -26.63
CA PHE A 2 46.57 8.61 -26.08
C PHE A 2 45.72 9.05 -24.84
N GLY A 3 45.48 8.23 -23.85
CA GLY A 3 44.93 8.65 -22.53
C GLY A 3 43.72 9.59 -22.51
N PHE A 4 43.14 9.93 -23.67
CA PHE A 4 41.93 10.73 -23.78
C PHE A 4 40.71 9.82 -23.72
N ARG A 5 39.79 10.18 -22.84
CA ARG A 5 38.51 9.48 -22.67
C ARG A 5 37.34 10.45 -22.82
N PHE A 6 36.23 9.92 -23.28
CA PHE A 6 34.97 10.66 -23.35
C PHE A 6 34.04 10.17 -22.24
N ILE A 7 33.50 11.10 -21.48
CA ILE A 7 32.43 10.81 -20.53
C ILE A 7 31.15 11.52 -20.97
N ARG A 8 30.04 10.80 -20.89
CA ARG A 8 28.68 11.32 -21.04
C ARG A 8 27.85 10.80 -19.88
N THR A 9 27.23 11.69 -19.14
CA THR A 9 26.43 11.34 -17.98
C THR A 9 24.97 11.74 -18.15
N GLU A 10 24.12 11.06 -17.43
CA GLU A 10 22.69 11.35 -17.35
C GLU A 10 22.46 12.65 -16.54
N PRO A 11 21.33 13.34 -16.75
CA PRO A 11 20.98 14.55 -15.97
C PRO A 11 20.89 14.31 -14.45
N THR A 12 20.65 13.08 -14.06
CA THR A 12 20.54 12.62 -12.66
C THR A 12 21.88 12.30 -12.00
N LYS A 13 23.00 12.54 -12.72
CA LYS A 13 24.36 12.33 -12.24
C LYS A 13 25.13 13.65 -12.33
N PHE A 14 25.63 14.09 -11.20
CA PHE A 14 26.49 15.27 -11.11
C PHE A 14 27.95 14.85 -11.25
N VAL A 15 28.64 15.46 -12.19
CA VAL A 15 30.04 15.15 -12.49
C VAL A 15 30.95 16.29 -12.07
N ILE A 16 32.06 15.94 -11.44
CA ILE A 16 33.13 16.87 -11.11
C ILE A 16 34.43 16.37 -11.76
N LEU A 17 34.97 17.15 -12.66
CA LEU A 17 36.30 16.92 -13.22
C LEU A 17 37.35 17.61 -12.34
N VAL A 18 38.17 16.83 -11.68
CA VAL A 18 39.31 17.34 -10.87
C VAL A 18 40.60 17.17 -11.65
N ARG A 19 41.36 18.24 -11.78
CA ARG A 19 42.70 18.24 -12.40
C ARG A 19 43.65 19.05 -11.56
N ASN A 20 44.78 18.46 -11.21
CA ASN A 20 45.81 19.09 -10.36
C ASN A 20 45.21 19.60 -9.03
N GLY A 21 44.35 18.80 -8.36
CA GLY A 21 43.73 19.14 -7.09
C GLY A 21 42.62 20.22 -7.15
N ARG A 22 42.26 20.70 -8.34
CA ARG A 22 41.20 21.72 -8.51
C ARG A 22 40.06 21.21 -9.38
N ALA A 23 38.85 21.49 -8.97
CA ALA A 23 37.65 21.24 -9.79
C ALA A 23 37.70 22.20 -11.02
N ARG A 24 37.68 21.63 -12.21
CA ARG A 24 37.72 22.38 -13.48
C ARG A 24 36.37 22.49 -14.12
N ARG A 25 35.55 21.45 -14.01
CA ARG A 25 34.16 21.41 -14.50
C ARG A 25 33.33 20.70 -13.47
N ALA A 26 32.13 21.20 -13.21
CA ALA A 26 31.16 20.59 -12.32
C ALA A 26 29.76 20.86 -12.87
N GLY A 27 28.90 19.87 -12.89
CA GLY A 27 27.51 20.01 -13.32
C GLY A 27 26.84 18.68 -13.57
N ALA A 28 25.51 18.73 -13.71
CA ALA A 28 24.68 17.57 -14.03
C ALA A 28 24.60 17.33 -15.54
N GLY A 29 24.57 16.06 -15.95
CA GLY A 29 24.38 15.69 -17.36
C GLY A 29 25.47 16.14 -18.33
N LEU A 30 26.70 16.30 -17.87
CA LEU A 30 27.79 16.78 -18.69
C LEU A 30 28.31 15.69 -19.64
N ALA A 31 28.79 16.14 -20.81
CA ALA A 31 29.51 15.34 -21.79
C ALA A 31 30.76 16.07 -22.23
N PHE A 32 31.93 15.44 -22.06
CA PHE A 32 33.19 16.05 -22.43
C PHE A 32 34.33 15.03 -22.55
N TRP A 33 35.40 15.45 -23.24
CA TRP A 33 36.65 14.73 -23.29
C TRP A 33 37.57 15.15 -22.15
N TYR A 34 38.28 14.20 -21.57
CA TYR A 34 39.27 14.46 -20.53
C TYR A 34 40.53 13.60 -20.72
N PHE A 35 41.64 14.03 -20.15
CA PHE A 35 42.90 13.30 -20.17
C PHE A 35 43.06 12.53 -18.85
N GLU A 36 42.88 11.22 -18.94
CA GLU A 36 42.81 10.32 -17.78
C GLU A 36 44.06 10.41 -16.86
N PRO A 37 45.32 10.40 -17.39
CA PRO A 37 46.49 10.38 -16.53
C PRO A 37 46.62 11.59 -15.58
N SER A 38 46.01 12.73 -15.89
CA SER A 38 46.09 13.94 -15.08
C SER A 38 44.77 14.40 -14.48
N SER A 39 43.74 13.58 -14.59
CA SER A 39 42.38 13.98 -14.21
C SER A 39 41.67 12.86 -13.46
N SER A 40 40.92 13.22 -12.43
CA SER A 40 40.01 12.33 -11.72
C SER A 40 38.57 12.76 -11.99
N ILE A 41 37.74 11.80 -12.24
CA ILE A 41 36.32 12.01 -12.44
C ILE A 41 35.56 11.55 -11.19
N VAL A 42 34.78 12.44 -10.64
CA VAL A 42 33.89 12.16 -9.51
C VAL A 42 32.45 12.23 -10.03
N VAL A 43 31.67 11.21 -9.80
CA VAL A 43 30.26 11.14 -10.26
C VAL A 43 29.37 10.87 -9.08
N VAL A 44 28.55 11.85 -8.73
CA VAL A 44 27.60 11.76 -7.61
C VAL A 44 26.17 11.61 -8.15
N PRO A 45 25.45 10.55 -7.81
CA PRO A 45 24.04 10.41 -8.18
C PRO A 45 23.19 11.42 -7.40
N THR A 46 22.36 12.17 -8.10
CA THR A 46 21.47 13.19 -7.52
C THR A 46 19.99 12.77 -7.61
N ALA A 47 19.73 11.60 -8.19
CA ALA A 47 18.39 11.02 -8.21
C ALA A 47 17.90 10.74 -6.78
N SER A 48 16.59 10.82 -6.58
CA SER A 48 15.99 10.38 -5.33
C SER A 48 16.07 8.87 -5.19
N VAL A 49 16.42 8.41 -4.00
CA VAL A 49 16.54 7.00 -3.64
C VAL A 49 15.58 6.73 -2.50
N ASN A 50 14.89 5.60 -2.56
CA ASN A 50 14.04 5.08 -1.49
C ASN A 50 14.75 3.91 -0.84
N GLU A 51 15.15 4.07 0.42
CA GLU A 51 15.81 3.03 1.18
C GLU A 51 14.86 2.47 2.24
N PRO A 52 14.54 1.19 2.19
CA PRO A 52 13.76 0.53 3.23
C PRO A 52 14.61 0.31 4.47
N PHE A 53 13.97 0.36 5.63
CA PHE A 53 14.63 0.04 6.88
C PHE A 53 13.77 -0.85 7.79
N ILE A 54 14.46 -1.63 8.59
CA ILE A 54 13.87 -2.46 9.65
C ILE A 54 14.74 -2.30 10.89
N PHE A 55 14.21 -1.61 11.90
CA PHE A 55 14.93 -1.34 13.13
C PHE A 55 14.29 -2.08 14.30
N PRO A 56 15.02 -2.97 14.96
CA PRO A 56 14.63 -3.47 16.27
C PRO A 56 14.92 -2.39 17.30
N GLU A 57 13.91 -1.98 18.04
CA GLU A 57 14.00 -0.94 19.07
C GLU A 57 13.21 -1.37 20.31
N VAL A 58 13.42 -0.65 21.41
CA VAL A 58 12.77 -0.92 22.70
C VAL A 58 11.96 0.31 23.11
N THR A 59 10.73 0.10 23.53
CA THR A 59 9.82 1.17 24.02
C THR A 59 10.14 1.57 25.47
N ALA A 60 9.51 2.65 25.96
CA ALA A 60 9.67 3.15 27.33
C ALA A 60 9.31 2.10 28.40
N ASP A 61 8.40 1.19 28.09
CA ASP A 61 7.96 0.07 28.95
C ASP A 61 8.75 -1.22 28.71
N PHE A 62 9.97 -1.11 28.16
CA PHE A 62 10.90 -2.20 27.90
C PHE A 62 10.34 -3.32 26.98
N GLN A 63 9.43 -2.97 26.09
CA GLN A 63 8.92 -3.91 25.12
C GLN A 63 9.68 -3.79 23.80
N ASP A 64 10.11 -4.93 23.26
CA ASP A 64 10.76 -4.97 21.96
C ASP A 64 9.74 -4.77 20.82
N VAL A 65 10.07 -3.88 19.93
CA VAL A 65 9.29 -3.59 18.72
C VAL A 65 10.20 -3.57 17.51
N THR A 66 9.67 -3.96 16.36
CA THR A 66 10.33 -3.81 15.08
C THR A 66 9.63 -2.71 14.30
N VAL A 67 10.34 -1.63 14.04
CA VAL A 67 9.88 -0.51 13.23
C VAL A 67 10.30 -0.74 11.79
N GLN A 68 9.33 -0.79 10.89
CA GLN A 68 9.55 -0.98 9.45
C GLN A 68 9.09 0.26 8.70
N GLY A 69 9.92 0.73 7.79
CA GLY A 69 9.61 1.92 7.02
C GLY A 69 10.53 2.09 5.83
N GLN A 70 10.42 3.24 5.21
CA GLN A 70 11.31 3.66 4.14
C GLN A 70 11.62 5.14 4.26
N VAL A 71 12.84 5.52 3.88
CA VAL A 71 13.28 6.91 3.77
C VAL A 71 13.55 7.25 2.32
N ALA A 72 12.96 8.34 1.85
CA ALA A 72 13.23 8.91 0.56
C ALA A 72 14.22 10.07 0.74
N PHE A 73 15.34 10.05 0.03
CA PHE A 73 16.36 11.09 0.08
C PHE A 73 17.00 11.32 -1.27
N ARG A 74 17.71 12.43 -1.39
CA ARG A 74 18.56 12.73 -2.54
C ARG A 74 19.82 13.45 -2.10
N VAL A 75 20.81 13.48 -2.97
CA VAL A 75 21.97 14.36 -2.81
C VAL A 75 21.60 15.75 -3.33
N ALA A 76 21.44 16.71 -2.41
CA ALA A 76 21.11 18.10 -2.74
C ALA A 76 22.36 18.91 -3.09
N ASP A 77 23.47 18.66 -2.38
CA ASP A 77 24.77 19.32 -2.62
C ASP A 77 25.84 18.27 -2.95
N PRO A 78 25.99 17.93 -4.24
CA PRO A 78 26.96 16.92 -4.67
C PRO A 78 28.43 17.32 -4.39
N ALA A 79 28.71 18.61 -4.29
CA ALA A 79 30.06 19.07 -4.02
C ALA A 79 30.47 18.78 -2.58
N ARG A 80 29.57 19.00 -1.61
CA ARG A 80 29.81 18.63 -0.21
C ARG A 80 29.94 17.13 -0.04
N THR A 81 29.03 16.37 -0.69
CA THR A 81 29.07 14.90 -0.64
C THR A 81 30.40 14.37 -1.17
N ALA A 82 30.89 14.89 -2.31
CA ALA A 82 32.15 14.50 -2.91
C ALA A 82 33.41 14.95 -2.09
N ALA A 83 33.27 15.95 -1.24
CA ALA A 83 34.34 16.37 -0.34
C ALA A 83 34.49 15.42 0.87
N LEU A 84 33.42 14.74 1.28
CA LEU A 84 33.42 13.85 2.45
C LEU A 84 33.51 12.37 2.08
N LEU A 85 33.12 12.01 0.87
CA LEU A 85 33.01 10.64 0.39
C LEU A 85 33.66 10.51 -0.97
N ASN A 86 34.31 9.37 -1.22
CA ASN A 86 34.99 9.13 -2.46
C ASN A 86 34.06 8.56 -3.54
N PHE A 87 33.63 9.43 -4.45
CA PHE A 87 32.81 9.09 -5.63
C PHE A 87 33.66 9.05 -6.91
N THR A 88 34.96 8.83 -6.81
CA THR A 88 35.86 8.77 -7.96
C THR A 88 35.56 7.51 -8.78
N LEU A 89 35.48 7.69 -10.09
CA LEU A 89 35.40 6.57 -11.03
C LEU A 89 36.79 6.07 -11.40
N ALA A 90 36.91 4.75 -11.43
CA ALA A 90 38.08 4.07 -12.02
C ALA A 90 37.99 4.06 -13.55
N ALA A 91 39.05 3.61 -14.17
CA ALA A 91 39.16 3.49 -15.63
C ALA A 91 38.10 2.56 -16.28
N ASN A 92 37.60 1.59 -15.55
CA ASN A 92 36.56 0.67 -15.99
C ASN A 92 35.13 1.25 -15.89
N GLY A 93 34.95 2.45 -15.28
CA GLY A 93 33.67 3.09 -15.06
C GLY A 93 33.01 2.75 -13.72
N ASP A 94 33.63 1.89 -12.90
CA ASP A 94 33.19 1.56 -11.55
C ASP A 94 33.68 2.58 -10.55
N TYR A 95 33.08 2.64 -9.38
CA TYR A 95 33.61 3.45 -8.28
C TYR A 95 34.86 2.82 -7.69
N VAL A 96 35.86 3.65 -7.39
CA VAL A 96 37.12 3.24 -6.74
C VAL A 96 36.88 2.82 -5.28
N SER A 97 35.86 3.36 -4.65
CA SER A 97 35.52 3.15 -3.24
C SER A 97 34.10 2.61 -3.10
N GLU A 98 33.82 1.94 -1.98
CA GLU A 98 32.48 1.54 -1.57
C GLU A 98 31.66 2.69 -0.94
N ASP A 99 32.21 3.89 -0.84
CA ASP A 99 31.54 5.03 -0.22
C ASP A 99 30.18 5.36 -0.84
N PRO A 100 29.97 5.24 -2.17
CA PRO A 100 28.65 5.44 -2.77
C PRO A 100 27.58 4.50 -2.20
N GLN A 101 27.93 3.26 -1.93
CA GLN A 101 27.01 2.25 -1.35
C GLN A 101 26.79 2.49 0.15
N LYS A 102 27.82 2.98 0.85
CA LYS A 102 27.75 3.28 2.28
C LYS A 102 26.99 4.58 2.60
N LEU A 103 26.70 5.41 1.59
CA LEU A 103 25.94 6.65 1.79
C LEU A 103 24.55 6.39 2.37
N SER A 104 23.81 5.44 1.79
CA SER A 104 22.51 5.02 2.30
C SER A 104 22.59 4.50 3.73
N GLN A 105 23.61 3.69 4.03
CA GLN A 105 23.83 3.15 5.39
C GLN A 105 24.07 4.26 6.42
N ARG A 106 24.90 5.24 6.09
CA ARG A 106 25.14 6.41 6.96
C ARG A 106 23.89 7.21 7.25
N LEU A 107 23.01 7.38 6.24
CA LEU A 107 21.72 8.00 6.45
C LEU A 107 20.82 7.13 7.34
N LEU A 108 20.74 5.82 7.06
CA LEU A 108 19.95 4.89 7.85
C LEU A 108 20.38 4.84 9.32
N ASP A 109 21.67 4.96 9.60
CA ASP A 109 22.19 5.06 10.98
C ASP A 109 21.65 6.31 11.67
N ARG A 110 21.56 7.45 10.99
CA ARG A 110 20.96 8.68 11.53
C ARG A 110 19.46 8.53 11.76
N VAL A 111 18.76 7.95 10.78
CA VAL A 111 17.32 7.61 10.92
C VAL A 111 17.11 6.71 12.12
N ARG A 112 17.94 5.69 12.29
CA ARG A 112 17.85 4.76 13.43
C ARG A 112 18.05 5.47 14.78
N VAL A 113 19.04 6.34 14.90
CA VAL A 113 19.28 7.10 16.14
C VAL A 113 18.08 7.98 16.49
N ALA A 114 17.55 8.72 15.51
CA ALA A 114 16.38 9.56 15.72
C ALA A 114 15.12 8.73 16.04
N MET A 115 14.93 7.61 15.35
CA MET A 115 13.81 6.69 15.59
C MET A 115 13.87 6.08 16.99
N ARG A 116 15.05 5.62 17.41
CA ARG A 116 15.28 5.08 18.75
C ARG A 116 14.87 6.07 19.84
N ALA A 117 15.33 7.31 19.75
CA ALA A 117 15.03 8.33 20.73
C ALA A 117 13.52 8.55 20.89
N GLU A 118 12.79 8.58 19.77
CA GLU A 118 11.33 8.78 19.78
C GLU A 118 10.56 7.55 20.25
N VAL A 119 11.02 6.35 19.90
CA VAL A 119 10.37 5.08 20.31
C VAL A 119 10.59 4.85 21.80
N GLN A 120 11.80 5.10 22.32
CA GLN A 120 12.12 4.97 23.76
C GLN A 120 11.36 5.95 24.64
N ALA A 121 10.87 7.05 24.10
CA ALA A 121 10.06 8.02 24.84
C ALA A 121 8.58 7.61 24.96
N LEU A 122 8.13 6.58 24.25
CA LEU A 122 6.72 6.18 24.17
C LEU A 122 6.50 4.77 24.75
N PRO A 123 5.40 4.55 25.50
CA PRO A 123 4.95 3.21 25.85
C PRO A 123 4.43 2.47 24.61
N LEU A 124 4.45 1.14 24.65
CA LEU A 124 4.10 0.29 23.52
C LEU A 124 2.75 0.64 22.88
N LYS A 125 1.70 0.81 23.68
CA LYS A 125 0.36 1.15 23.17
C LYS A 125 0.34 2.46 22.39
N GLU A 126 1.08 3.47 22.88
CA GLU A 126 1.17 4.75 22.20
C GLU A 126 2.03 4.69 20.94
N ALA A 127 3.12 3.94 20.99
CA ALA A 127 3.97 3.72 19.81
C ALA A 127 3.18 3.04 18.67
N LEU A 128 2.31 2.08 19.01
CA LEU A 128 1.46 1.40 18.02
C LEU A 128 0.33 2.28 17.48
N SER A 129 -0.26 3.15 18.32
CA SER A 129 -1.42 3.96 17.93
C SER A 129 -1.05 5.31 17.31
N LYS A 130 0.11 5.89 17.65
CA LYS A 130 0.54 7.23 17.24
C LYS A 130 1.71 7.20 16.25
N GLY A 131 1.79 6.17 15.39
CA GLY A 131 2.88 5.98 14.44
C GLY A 131 3.13 7.18 13.52
N GLU A 132 2.07 7.83 13.03
CA GLU A 132 2.20 9.03 12.17
C GLU A 132 2.80 10.22 12.92
N ALA A 133 2.39 10.45 14.16
CA ALA A 133 2.95 11.53 14.97
C ALA A 133 4.43 11.28 15.29
N LEU A 134 4.81 10.01 15.50
CA LEU A 134 6.19 9.59 15.71
C LEU A 134 7.04 9.92 14.47
N ILE A 135 6.58 9.53 13.28
CA ILE A 135 7.27 9.83 12.02
C ILE A 135 7.40 11.33 11.78
N GLY A 136 6.37 12.10 12.06
CA GLY A 136 6.43 13.56 11.93
C GLY A 136 7.48 14.21 12.85
N ARG A 137 7.73 13.66 14.05
CA ARG A 137 8.80 14.12 14.93
C ARG A 137 10.17 13.72 14.42
N VAL A 138 10.34 12.45 14.05
CA VAL A 138 11.59 11.95 13.46
C VAL A 138 11.97 12.72 12.20
N ALA A 139 11.02 12.97 11.30
CA ALA A 139 11.26 13.73 10.06
C ALA A 139 11.75 15.16 10.34
N ARG A 140 11.21 15.82 11.36
CA ARG A 140 11.69 17.15 11.80
C ARG A 140 13.13 17.09 12.34
N VAL A 141 13.42 16.10 13.20
CA VAL A 141 14.77 15.90 13.74
C VAL A 141 15.77 15.65 12.61
N LEU A 142 15.42 14.82 11.62
CA LEU A 142 16.29 14.54 10.47
C LEU A 142 16.48 15.77 9.56
N GLY A 143 15.44 16.56 9.36
CA GLY A 143 15.52 17.81 8.58
C GLY A 143 16.50 18.84 9.18
N ASP A 144 16.64 18.84 10.50
CA ASP A 144 17.54 19.73 11.23
C ASP A 144 18.92 19.11 11.56
N ASP A 145 19.13 17.83 11.23
CA ASP A 145 20.36 17.12 11.56
C ASP A 145 21.58 17.75 10.86
N PRO A 146 22.57 18.24 11.63
CA PRO A 146 23.76 18.88 11.05
C PRO A 146 24.61 17.91 10.24
N ILE A 147 24.59 16.62 10.55
CA ILE A 147 25.39 15.60 9.85
C ILE A 147 24.78 15.33 8.46
N ILE A 148 23.45 15.24 8.36
CA ILE A 148 22.76 15.08 7.07
C ILE A 148 23.05 16.28 6.17
N ARG A 149 22.97 17.50 6.72
CA ARG A 149 23.32 18.73 5.99
C ARG A 149 24.79 18.79 5.60
N ALA A 150 25.70 18.37 6.48
CA ALA A 150 27.13 18.32 6.17
C ALA A 150 27.43 17.33 5.05
N LEU A 151 26.74 16.20 4.99
CA LEU A 151 26.84 15.22 3.91
C LEU A 151 26.23 15.72 2.59
N GLY A 152 25.55 16.87 2.56
CA GLY A 152 24.88 17.38 1.38
C GLY A 152 23.61 16.61 1.00
N LEU A 153 23.02 15.89 1.95
CA LEU A 153 21.80 15.12 1.74
C LEU A 153 20.57 15.92 2.11
N GLU A 154 19.48 15.62 1.41
CA GLU A 154 18.13 16.14 1.70
C GLU A 154 17.18 14.95 1.86
N VAL A 155 16.52 14.87 3.00
CA VAL A 155 15.47 13.89 3.25
C VAL A 155 14.16 14.44 2.66
N LEU A 156 13.65 13.75 1.66
CA LEU A 156 12.42 14.13 0.95
C LEU A 156 11.17 13.65 1.70
N GLY A 157 11.28 12.51 2.37
CA GLY A 157 10.19 11.94 3.13
C GLY A 157 10.60 10.73 3.94
N LEU A 158 9.86 10.49 5.00
CA LEU A 158 9.98 9.32 5.86
C LEU A 158 8.60 8.68 5.98
N SER A 159 8.50 7.40 5.67
CA SER A 159 7.24 6.65 5.72
C SER A 159 7.37 5.47 6.67
N LEU A 160 6.38 5.30 7.53
CA LEU A 160 6.24 4.15 8.40
C LEU A 160 5.33 3.13 7.73
N LEU A 161 5.83 1.91 7.58
CA LEU A 161 5.04 0.80 7.04
C LEU A 161 4.33 0.04 8.17
N ALA A 162 5.06 -0.25 9.25
CA ALA A 162 4.50 -0.95 10.39
C ALA A 162 5.39 -0.79 11.64
N ILE A 163 4.76 -0.81 12.80
CA ILE A 163 5.43 -1.10 14.08
C ILE A 163 4.88 -2.44 14.56
N LYS A 164 5.75 -3.44 14.67
CA LYS A 164 5.38 -4.80 15.08
C LYS A 164 6.01 -5.12 16.43
N PRO A 165 5.22 -5.41 17.46
CA PRO A 165 5.76 -5.96 18.69
C PRO A 165 6.22 -7.40 18.50
N LYS A 166 6.99 -7.95 19.42
CA LYS A 166 7.32 -9.37 19.43
C LYS A 166 6.04 -10.22 19.43
N PRO A 167 6.08 -11.41 18.81
CA PRO A 167 4.90 -12.27 18.68
C PRO A 167 4.22 -12.62 20.02
N GLU A 168 5.00 -12.75 21.09
CA GLU A 168 4.49 -13.01 22.43
C GLU A 168 3.70 -11.82 22.98
N THR A 169 4.27 -10.63 22.84
CA THR A 169 3.62 -9.38 23.26
C THR A 169 2.39 -9.07 22.40
N ALA A 170 2.47 -9.33 21.09
CA ALA A 170 1.32 -9.21 20.19
C ALA A 170 0.16 -10.09 20.63
N LYS A 171 0.43 -11.38 20.89
CA LYS A 171 -0.58 -12.33 21.41
C LYS A 171 -1.19 -11.89 22.75
N ALA A 172 -0.35 -11.37 23.66
CA ALA A 172 -0.83 -10.85 24.94
C ALA A 172 -1.75 -9.63 24.77
N LEU A 173 -1.40 -8.70 23.88
CA LEU A 173 -2.22 -7.53 23.56
C LEU A 173 -3.55 -7.94 22.88
N GLU A 174 -3.50 -8.90 21.95
CA GLU A 174 -4.70 -9.44 21.31
C GLU A 174 -5.61 -10.17 22.29
N ALA A 175 -5.02 -10.97 23.19
CA ALA A 175 -5.78 -11.65 24.26
C ALA A 175 -6.44 -10.65 25.18
N GLY A 176 -5.72 -9.61 25.65
CA GLY A 176 -6.27 -8.55 26.48
C GLY A 176 -7.37 -7.75 25.78
N ALA A 177 -7.19 -7.42 24.50
CA ALA A 177 -8.20 -6.74 23.72
C ALA A 177 -9.46 -7.61 23.52
N ARG A 178 -9.26 -8.91 23.25
CA ARG A 178 -10.36 -9.87 23.11
C ARG A 178 -11.13 -10.03 24.41
N GLU A 179 -10.42 -10.15 25.54
CA GLU A 179 -11.05 -10.25 26.84
C GLU A 179 -11.85 -8.99 27.21
N ALA A 180 -11.31 -7.80 26.90
CA ALA A 180 -12.03 -6.55 27.10
C ALA A 180 -13.33 -6.47 26.27
N LEU A 181 -13.27 -6.92 25.01
CA LEU A 181 -14.46 -7.00 24.14
C LEU A 181 -15.48 -8.01 24.66
N LEU A 182 -15.03 -9.18 25.15
CA LEU A 182 -15.92 -10.18 25.73
C LEU A 182 -16.58 -9.66 27.00
N ARG A 183 -15.83 -9.01 27.89
CA ARG A 183 -16.41 -8.36 29.09
C ARG A 183 -17.47 -7.31 28.72
N GLN A 184 -17.17 -6.48 27.74
CA GLN A 184 -18.12 -5.46 27.27
C GLN A 184 -19.38 -6.09 26.68
N ALA A 185 -19.23 -7.19 25.95
CA ALA A 185 -20.35 -7.97 25.42
C ALA A 185 -21.18 -8.60 26.56
N ASP A 186 -20.52 -9.21 27.55
CA ASP A 186 -21.17 -9.80 28.72
C ASP A 186 -21.88 -8.75 29.57
N GLU A 187 -21.27 -7.61 29.83
CA GLU A 187 -21.88 -6.48 30.52
C GLU A 187 -23.15 -5.99 29.79
N ALA A 188 -23.08 -5.90 28.45
CA ALA A 188 -24.25 -5.53 27.64
C ALA A 188 -25.36 -6.60 27.74
N ILE A 189 -25.01 -7.90 27.77
CA ILE A 189 -25.96 -9.01 27.96
C ILE A 189 -26.57 -8.97 29.37
N TYR A 190 -25.76 -8.76 30.41
CA TYR A 190 -26.24 -8.62 31.79
C TYR A 190 -27.14 -7.40 31.98
N ALA A 191 -26.73 -6.25 31.42
CA ALA A 191 -27.56 -5.04 31.45
C ALA A 191 -28.93 -5.27 30.77
N ARG A 192 -28.92 -5.99 29.62
CA ARG A 192 -30.15 -6.38 28.93
C ARG A 192 -31.03 -7.32 29.76
N ARG A 193 -30.39 -8.35 30.39
CA ARG A 193 -31.16 -9.29 31.25
C ARG A 193 -31.73 -8.61 32.48
N ASN A 194 -30.94 -7.76 33.13
CA ASN A 194 -31.41 -6.99 34.28
C ASN A 194 -32.57 -6.05 33.90
N ALA A 195 -32.43 -5.35 32.76
CA ALA A 195 -33.52 -4.52 32.25
C ALA A 195 -34.79 -5.35 31.93
N ALA A 196 -34.60 -6.55 31.38
CA ALA A 196 -35.74 -7.46 31.09
C ALA A 196 -36.41 -7.99 32.38
N VAL A 197 -35.60 -8.37 33.38
CA VAL A 197 -36.09 -8.84 34.68
C VAL A 197 -36.80 -7.71 35.46
N GLU A 198 -36.24 -6.49 35.44
CA GLU A 198 -36.84 -5.31 36.05
C GLU A 198 -38.19 -4.96 35.33
N GLN A 199 -38.19 -5.11 34.02
CA GLN A 199 -39.44 -4.94 33.25
C GLN A 199 -40.45 -6.03 33.53
N GLU A 200 -40.01 -7.28 33.67
CA GLU A 200 -40.91 -8.40 34.02
C GLU A 200 -41.46 -8.25 35.42
N ARG A 201 -40.61 -7.77 36.35
CA ARG A 201 -41.03 -7.41 37.71
C ARG A 201 -42.06 -6.27 37.73
N THR A 202 -41.76 -5.20 36.97
CA THR A 202 -42.66 -4.05 36.82
C THR A 202 -43.96 -4.44 36.16
N ILE A 203 -43.92 -5.34 35.20
CA ILE A 203 -45.13 -5.90 34.54
C ILE A 203 -45.94 -6.71 35.53
N LYS A 204 -45.29 -7.61 36.32
CA LYS A 204 -45.99 -8.41 37.35
C LYS A 204 -46.57 -7.56 38.48
N GLU A 205 -45.85 -6.53 38.94
CA GLU A 205 -46.36 -5.56 39.92
C GLU A 205 -47.54 -4.76 39.33
N ASN A 206 -47.45 -4.37 38.05
CA ASN A 206 -48.56 -3.69 37.39
C ASN A 206 -49.76 -4.64 37.10
N GLU A 207 -49.49 -5.91 36.79
CA GLU A 207 -50.56 -6.94 36.67
C GLU A 207 -51.29 -7.17 37.99
N LEU A 208 -50.56 -7.30 39.11
CA LEU A 208 -51.12 -7.42 40.44
C LEU A 208 -51.90 -6.18 40.85
N ALA A 209 -51.37 -4.97 40.57
CA ALA A 209 -52.09 -3.73 40.79
C ALA A 209 -53.34 -3.60 39.93
N THR A 210 -53.30 -4.16 38.70
CA THR A 210 -54.43 -4.19 37.78
C THR A 210 -55.50 -5.20 38.21
N GLU A 211 -55.08 -6.39 38.74
CA GLU A 211 -56.05 -7.35 39.34
C GLU A 211 -56.79 -6.76 40.54
N ILE A 212 -56.10 -6.00 41.37
CA ILE A 212 -56.74 -5.30 42.49
C ILE A 212 -57.66 -4.17 42.01
N ALA A 213 -57.30 -3.48 40.91
CA ALA A 213 -58.13 -2.43 40.30
C ALA A 213 -59.32 -2.97 39.52
N VAL A 214 -59.19 -4.21 38.95
CA VAL A 214 -60.23 -4.88 38.18
C VAL A 214 -61.44 -5.28 39.03
N GLU A 215 -61.25 -5.64 40.28
CA GLU A 215 -62.38 -5.89 41.19
C GLU A 215 -63.23 -4.64 41.44
N ASN A 216 -62.64 -3.45 41.29
CA ASN A 216 -63.36 -2.20 41.61
C ASN A 216 -63.88 -1.39 40.39
N LYS A 217 -63.39 -1.62 39.16
CA LYS A 217 -63.85 -0.85 37.97
C LYS A 217 -63.75 -1.60 36.67
N LYS A 218 -64.78 -2.36 36.28
CA LYS A 218 -64.90 -3.06 34.98
C LYS A 218 -64.70 -2.19 33.72
N ARG A 219 -64.78 -0.90 33.87
CA ARG A 219 -64.66 0.07 32.78
C ARG A 219 -63.21 0.49 32.44
N GLN A 220 -62.34 0.58 33.45
CA GLN A 220 -60.95 0.98 33.24
C GLN A 220 -60.05 -0.14 32.71
N VAL A 221 -60.47 -1.40 32.91
CA VAL A 221 -59.72 -2.58 32.42
C VAL A 221 -59.58 -2.58 30.89
N ARG A 222 -60.65 -2.17 30.19
CA ARG A 222 -60.61 -2.15 28.74
C ARG A 222 -59.68 -1.04 28.16
N GLU A 223 -59.59 0.10 28.83
CA GLU A 223 -58.68 1.20 28.46
C GLU A 223 -57.23 0.85 28.84
N ALA A 224 -57.00 0.27 30.05
CA ALA A 224 -55.68 -0.16 30.48
C ALA A 224 -55.13 -1.32 29.62
N GLN A 225 -55.98 -2.24 29.16
CA GLN A 225 -55.57 -3.29 28.23
C GLN A 225 -55.17 -2.75 26.86
N MET A 226 -55.91 -1.76 26.34
CA MET A 226 -55.58 -1.11 25.07
C MET A 226 -54.29 -0.29 25.16
N GLU A 227 -54.02 0.30 26.32
CA GLU A 227 -52.81 1.09 26.58
C GLU A 227 -51.56 0.22 26.74
N ALA A 228 -51.74 -0.96 27.41
CA ALA A 228 -50.68 -1.96 27.50
C ALA A 228 -50.28 -2.55 26.13
N GLU A 229 -51.30 -2.82 25.28
CA GLU A 229 -51.06 -3.29 23.92
C GLU A 229 -50.34 -2.25 23.03
N ARG A 230 -50.65 -0.95 23.19
CA ARG A 230 -49.95 0.13 22.49
C ARG A 230 -48.47 0.21 22.96
N SER A 231 -48.23 0.14 24.29
CA SER A 231 -46.87 0.20 24.83
C SER A 231 -45.99 -0.99 24.39
N VAL A 232 -46.60 -2.19 24.26
CA VAL A 232 -45.89 -3.36 23.73
C VAL A 232 -45.61 -3.21 22.23
N LYS A 233 -46.56 -2.65 21.46
CA LYS A 233 -46.34 -2.36 20.04
C LYS A 233 -45.29 -1.28 19.81
N GLU A 234 -45.29 -0.22 20.57
CA GLU A 234 -44.25 0.84 20.52
C GLU A 234 -42.91 0.31 20.93
N ARG A 235 -42.83 -0.55 21.97
CA ARG A 235 -41.59 -1.23 22.37
C ARG A 235 -41.08 -2.21 21.33
N GLN A 236 -41.96 -2.98 20.70
CA GLN A 236 -41.59 -3.84 19.59
C GLN A 236 -41.06 -3.04 18.39
N LEU A 237 -41.62 -1.85 18.14
CA LEU A 237 -41.13 -0.94 17.11
C LEU A 237 -39.76 -0.31 17.50
N GLN A 238 -39.53 -0.05 18.79
CA GLN A 238 -38.25 0.43 19.27
C GLN A 238 -37.15 -0.64 19.17
N ILE A 239 -37.45 -1.87 19.64
CA ILE A 239 -36.54 -3.01 19.53
C ILE A 239 -36.23 -3.29 18.04
N ARG A 240 -37.23 -3.24 17.17
CA ARG A 240 -37.03 -3.40 15.73
C ARG A 240 -36.18 -2.26 15.12
N ARG A 241 -36.28 -1.03 15.67
CA ARG A 241 -35.42 0.09 15.26
C ARG A 241 -33.98 -0.08 15.76
N GLU A 242 -33.82 -0.59 16.98
CA GLU A 242 -32.47 -0.87 17.53
C GLU A 242 -31.81 -2.06 16.81
N GLU A 243 -32.54 -3.11 16.48
CA GLU A 243 -32.08 -4.20 15.61
C GLU A 243 -31.75 -3.70 14.20
N MET A 244 -32.59 -2.80 13.66
CA MET A 244 -32.34 -2.21 12.35
C MET A 244 -31.11 -1.29 12.34
N THR A 245 -30.89 -0.48 13.40
CA THR A 245 -29.68 0.32 13.54
C THR A 245 -28.43 -0.54 13.79
N GLY A 246 -28.55 -1.66 14.51
CA GLY A 246 -27.49 -2.64 14.65
C GLY A 246 -27.11 -3.32 13.32
N ASN A 247 -28.11 -3.69 12.54
CA ASN A 247 -27.88 -4.27 11.21
C ASN A 247 -27.31 -3.24 10.20
N ILE A 248 -27.74 -1.98 10.28
CA ILE A 248 -27.17 -0.90 9.47
C ILE A 248 -25.69 -0.70 9.83
N GLY A 249 -25.35 -0.73 11.14
CA GLY A 249 -23.94 -0.62 11.57
C GLY A 249 -23.08 -1.80 11.11
N LEU A 250 -23.64 -3.03 11.08
CA LEU A 250 -22.98 -4.21 10.50
C LEU A 250 -22.87 -4.11 8.98
N GLU A 251 -23.88 -3.59 8.31
CA GLU A 251 -23.85 -3.34 6.86
C GLU A 251 -22.83 -2.23 6.49
N GLU A 252 -22.71 -1.18 7.32
CA GLU A 252 -21.69 -0.15 7.13
C GLU A 252 -20.28 -0.70 7.35
N GLN A 253 -20.09 -1.57 8.36
CA GLN A 253 -18.81 -2.25 8.55
C GLN A 253 -18.48 -3.21 7.40
N ASN A 254 -19.45 -3.97 6.93
CA ASN A 254 -19.31 -4.80 5.73
C ASN A 254 -19.04 -3.97 4.47
N LYS A 255 -19.70 -2.83 4.33
CA LYS A 255 -19.44 -1.88 3.25
C LYS A 255 -18.01 -1.31 3.31
N ALA A 256 -17.50 -1.02 4.50
CA ALA A 256 -16.13 -0.59 4.70
C ALA A 256 -15.12 -1.71 4.37
N LEU A 257 -15.41 -2.96 4.75
CA LEU A 257 -14.61 -4.13 4.38
C LEU A 257 -14.63 -4.40 2.87
N VAL A 258 -15.80 -4.29 2.24
CA VAL A 258 -15.93 -4.43 0.78
C VAL A 258 -15.24 -3.28 0.05
N ALA A 259 -15.30 -2.04 0.59
CA ALA A 259 -14.57 -0.90 0.03
C ALA A 259 -13.04 -1.11 0.12
N LEU A 260 -12.54 -1.61 1.26
CA LEU A 260 -11.13 -1.97 1.42
C LEU A 260 -10.69 -3.13 0.51
N ALA A 261 -11.55 -4.15 0.35
CA ALA A 261 -11.31 -5.25 -0.59
C ALA A 261 -11.35 -4.77 -2.05
N SER A 262 -12.27 -3.83 -2.37
CA SER A 262 -12.35 -3.19 -3.68
C SER A 262 -11.14 -2.30 -3.97
N ASP A 263 -10.65 -1.54 -2.98
CA ASP A 263 -9.44 -0.72 -3.12
C ASP A 263 -8.18 -1.58 -3.29
N ASN A 264 -8.07 -2.69 -2.55
CA ASN A 264 -6.99 -3.66 -2.77
C ASN A 264 -7.07 -4.30 -4.16
N SER A 265 -8.27 -4.71 -4.59
CA SER A 265 -8.47 -5.25 -5.95
C SER A 265 -8.18 -4.20 -7.04
N ARG A 266 -8.47 -2.93 -6.77
CA ARG A 266 -8.16 -1.82 -7.68
C ARG A 266 -6.66 -1.54 -7.74
N GLN A 267 -5.97 -1.56 -6.60
CA GLN A 267 -4.50 -1.45 -6.56
C GLN A 267 -3.82 -2.62 -7.26
N GLU A 268 -4.36 -3.85 -7.13
CA GLU A 268 -3.87 -5.01 -7.88
C GLU A 268 -4.16 -4.90 -9.39
N ALA A 269 -5.32 -4.38 -9.76
CA ALA A 269 -5.68 -4.13 -11.16
C ALA A 269 -4.82 -3.02 -11.76
N ASP A 270 -4.57 -1.94 -11.02
CA ASP A 270 -3.71 -0.83 -11.44
C ASP A 270 -2.23 -1.28 -11.56
N ALA A 271 -1.76 -2.14 -10.65
CA ALA A 271 -0.43 -2.75 -10.75
C ALA A 271 -0.32 -3.67 -11.98
N LYS A 272 -1.37 -4.45 -12.28
CA LYS A 272 -1.46 -5.28 -13.50
C LYS A 272 -1.57 -4.44 -14.77
N ALA A 273 -2.35 -3.35 -14.73
CA ALA A 273 -2.48 -2.41 -15.84
C ALA A 273 -1.17 -1.65 -16.11
N TYR A 274 -0.45 -1.28 -15.05
CA TYR A 274 0.88 -0.69 -15.17
C TYR A 274 1.90 -1.67 -15.77
N GLY A 275 1.85 -2.95 -15.36
CA GLY A 275 2.65 -4.02 -15.97
C GLY A 275 2.32 -4.24 -17.44
N LEU A 276 1.03 -4.23 -17.79
CA LEU A 276 0.57 -4.35 -19.20
C LEU A 276 0.92 -3.11 -20.02
N THR A 277 0.80 -1.90 -19.48
CA THR A 277 1.22 -0.65 -20.14
C THR A 277 2.72 -0.57 -20.32
N ALA A 278 3.50 -1.07 -19.38
CA ALA A 278 4.95 -1.20 -19.52
C ALA A 278 5.32 -2.22 -20.59
N MET A 279 4.61 -3.36 -20.67
CA MET A 279 4.74 -4.33 -21.78
C MET A 279 4.31 -3.73 -23.12
N MET A 280 3.17 -3.04 -23.20
CA MET A 280 2.74 -2.38 -24.43
C MET A 280 3.67 -1.25 -24.87
N LYS A 281 4.28 -0.53 -23.94
CA LYS A 281 5.29 0.48 -24.21
C LYS A 281 6.60 -0.12 -24.73
N ALA A 282 6.96 -1.31 -24.28
CA ALA A 282 8.09 -2.08 -24.81
C ALA A 282 7.80 -2.62 -26.22
N PHE A 283 6.52 -2.87 -26.55
CA PHE A 283 6.08 -3.30 -27.88
C PHE A 283 5.63 -2.16 -28.81
N GLY A 284 5.62 -0.91 -28.31
CA GLY A 284 5.13 0.27 -29.05
C GLY A 284 5.96 0.72 -30.26
N GLY A 285 6.96 -0.07 -30.65
CA GLY A 285 7.73 0.14 -31.87
C GLY A 285 7.59 -0.96 -32.92
N ALA A 286 6.74 -1.95 -32.69
CA ALA A 286 6.58 -3.07 -33.62
C ALA A 286 5.39 -2.82 -34.58
N ASP A 287 5.66 -3.01 -35.85
CA ASP A 287 4.68 -2.93 -36.95
C ASP A 287 3.42 -3.76 -36.59
N PRO A 288 2.20 -3.22 -36.74
CA PRO A 288 0.94 -3.93 -36.47
C PRO A 288 0.83 -5.30 -37.15
N LYS A 289 1.48 -5.47 -38.29
CA LYS A 289 1.54 -6.75 -39.02
C LYS A 289 2.38 -7.82 -38.31
N VAL A 290 3.39 -7.41 -37.54
CA VAL A 290 4.24 -8.33 -36.77
C VAL A 290 3.52 -8.77 -35.47
N LEU A 291 2.75 -7.89 -34.86
CA LEU A 291 1.90 -8.23 -33.71
C LEU A 291 0.77 -9.19 -34.06
N GLN A 292 0.18 -9.02 -35.24
CA GLN A 292 -0.85 -9.92 -35.73
C GLN A 292 -0.27 -11.31 -36.11
N ALA A 293 0.95 -11.35 -36.68
CA ALA A 293 1.67 -12.58 -36.93
C ALA A 293 2.12 -13.30 -35.63
N LEU A 294 2.49 -12.55 -34.60
CA LEU A 294 2.90 -13.13 -33.30
C LEU A 294 1.70 -13.68 -32.52
N ALA A 295 0.55 -13.04 -32.60
CA ALA A 295 -0.69 -13.52 -31.99
C ALA A 295 -1.21 -14.80 -32.66
N SER A 296 -0.84 -15.05 -33.91
CA SER A 296 -1.21 -16.27 -34.63
C SER A 296 -0.25 -17.45 -34.41
N VAL A 297 0.94 -17.22 -33.84
CA VAL A 297 1.92 -18.26 -33.50
C VAL A 297 1.58 -18.88 -32.16
N GLY A 298 0.65 -19.81 -32.14
CA GLY A 298 0.24 -20.53 -30.93
C GLY A 298 -1.26 -20.79 -30.85
N MET A 299 -2.01 -20.32 -31.82
CA MET A 299 -3.44 -20.66 -31.94
C MET A 299 -3.63 -21.99 -32.66
N GLU A 300 -4.46 -22.85 -32.11
CA GLU A 300 -4.91 -24.06 -32.82
C GLU A 300 -5.58 -23.70 -34.14
N PRO A 301 -5.41 -24.52 -35.18
CA PRO A 301 -5.93 -24.26 -36.51
C PRO A 301 -7.44 -23.95 -36.58
N ALA A 302 -8.21 -24.53 -35.67
CA ALA A 302 -9.65 -24.29 -35.53
C ALA A 302 -9.98 -22.84 -35.10
N ASN A 303 -9.15 -22.25 -34.26
CA ASN A 303 -9.33 -20.87 -33.78
C ASN A 303 -8.90 -19.83 -34.85
N LEU A 304 -7.90 -20.16 -35.64
CA LEU A 304 -7.49 -19.33 -36.79
C LEU A 304 -8.58 -19.30 -37.90
N MET A 305 -9.25 -20.42 -38.11
CA MET A 305 -10.39 -20.49 -39.03
C MET A 305 -11.61 -19.71 -38.52
N ALA A 306 -11.88 -19.79 -37.23
CA ALA A 306 -12.97 -18.98 -36.61
C ALA A 306 -12.70 -17.48 -36.76
N LEU A 307 -11.44 -17.05 -36.65
CA LEU A 307 -11.04 -15.65 -36.84
C LEU A 307 -11.20 -15.21 -38.30
N ALA A 308 -10.81 -16.05 -39.24
CA ALA A 308 -10.97 -15.80 -40.67
C ALA A 308 -12.45 -15.72 -41.07
N PHE A 309 -13.31 -16.57 -40.52
CA PHE A 309 -14.75 -16.50 -40.77
C PHE A 309 -15.41 -15.28 -40.12
N ARG A 310 -14.88 -14.81 -38.97
CA ARG A 310 -15.34 -13.58 -38.34
C ARG A 310 -14.98 -12.35 -39.16
N ASP A 311 -13.73 -12.27 -39.65
CA ASP A 311 -13.30 -11.20 -40.56
C ASP A 311 -14.07 -11.21 -41.88
N LEU A 312 -14.45 -12.38 -42.37
CA LEU A 312 -15.31 -12.55 -43.55
C LEU A 312 -16.74 -12.07 -43.28
N ALA A 313 -17.28 -12.34 -42.07
CA ALA A 313 -18.60 -11.90 -41.63
C ALA A 313 -18.68 -10.38 -41.43
N ASP A 314 -17.64 -9.78 -40.84
CA ASP A 314 -17.54 -8.34 -40.66
C ASP A 314 -17.43 -7.56 -41.97
N ASN A 315 -16.94 -8.20 -43.02
CA ASN A 315 -16.87 -7.65 -44.37
C ASN A 315 -17.99 -8.16 -45.33
N ALA A 316 -18.97 -8.86 -44.80
CA ALA A 316 -20.07 -9.48 -45.58
C ALA A 316 -20.89 -8.47 -46.42
N ALA A 317 -20.92 -7.21 -46.01
CA ALA A 317 -21.60 -6.13 -46.74
C ALA A 317 -20.93 -5.78 -48.10
N LYS A 318 -19.72 -6.28 -48.37
CA LYS A 318 -18.97 -6.06 -49.63
C LYS A 318 -18.93 -7.27 -50.55
N ILE A 319 -19.45 -8.40 -50.11
CA ILE A 319 -19.41 -9.67 -50.87
C ILE A 319 -20.84 -10.08 -51.20
N GLY A 320 -21.22 -9.96 -52.47
CA GLY A 320 -22.61 -10.12 -52.92
C GLY A 320 -23.15 -11.57 -52.88
N GLN A 321 -22.35 -12.59 -53.05
CA GLN A 321 -22.71 -14.03 -52.86
C GLN A 321 -21.45 -14.84 -52.61
N LEU A 322 -21.38 -15.52 -51.49
CA LEU A 322 -20.35 -16.50 -51.18
C LEU A 322 -20.96 -17.90 -51.26
N ASN A 323 -20.59 -18.68 -52.24
CA ASN A 323 -21.03 -20.06 -52.38
C ASN A 323 -19.91 -20.99 -51.93
N VAL A 324 -19.99 -21.43 -50.65
CA VAL A 324 -19.02 -22.38 -50.11
C VAL A 324 -19.61 -23.77 -50.17
N SER A 325 -18.98 -24.64 -50.95
CA SER A 325 -19.45 -26.03 -51.08
C SER A 325 -19.19 -26.78 -49.74
N PRO A 326 -20.11 -27.69 -49.34
CA PRO A 326 -19.96 -28.48 -48.09
C PRO A 326 -18.69 -29.34 -48.06
N ASP A 327 -18.15 -29.70 -49.23
CA ASP A 327 -16.95 -30.52 -49.34
C ASP A 327 -15.67 -29.75 -49.02
N LEU A 328 -15.58 -28.45 -49.35
CA LEU A 328 -14.48 -27.58 -48.99
C LEU A 328 -14.41 -27.36 -47.46
N LEU A 329 -15.55 -27.25 -46.79
CA LEU A 329 -15.62 -27.13 -45.35
C LEU A 329 -15.19 -28.42 -44.63
N ARG A 330 -15.46 -29.58 -45.19
CA ARG A 330 -15.03 -30.88 -44.64
C ARG A 330 -13.52 -31.08 -44.78
N GLU A 331 -12.93 -30.68 -45.88
CA GLU A 331 -11.51 -30.84 -46.16
C GLU A 331 -10.65 -29.89 -45.30
N MET A 332 -11.17 -28.69 -44.98
CA MET A 332 -10.51 -27.71 -44.12
C MET A 332 -10.64 -28.04 -42.62
N LEU A 333 -11.60 -28.84 -42.17
CA LEU A 333 -11.84 -29.22 -40.79
C LEU A 333 -11.18 -30.57 -40.37
N GLN A 334 -10.55 -31.29 -41.32
CA GLN A 334 -9.81 -32.50 -40.96
C GLN A 334 -8.43 -32.14 -40.36
N PRO A 335 -8.11 -32.58 -39.15
CA PRO A 335 -6.79 -32.39 -38.58
C PRO A 335 -5.78 -33.21 -39.40
N GLN A 336 -4.84 -32.54 -40.04
CA GLN A 336 -3.68 -33.22 -40.63
C GLN A 336 -2.87 -33.87 -39.54
N VAL A 337 -3.04 -35.18 -39.39
CA VAL A 337 -2.13 -36.02 -38.61
C VAL A 337 -0.81 -36.04 -39.37
N ARG A 338 0.18 -35.28 -38.92
CA ARG A 338 1.58 -35.49 -39.31
C ARG A 338 2.13 -36.66 -38.49
N THR A 339 2.45 -37.71 -39.20
CA THR A 339 3.39 -38.75 -38.79
C THR A 339 4.76 -38.19 -38.45
#